data_b2024ff3ed63fe04a1f922369f5e5732
#
_entry.id   b2024ff3ed63fe04a1f922369f5e5732
#
_cell.length_a   1.000
_cell.length_b   1.000
_cell.length_c   1.000
_cell.angle_alpha   90.00
_cell.angle_beta   90.00
_cell.angle_gamma   90.00
#
_symmetry.space_group_name_H-M   'P 1'
#
loop_
_entity.id
_entity.type
_entity.pdbx_description
1 polymer ?
#
loop_
_entity_poly.entity_id
_entity_poly.type
_entity_poly.pdbx_seq_one_letter_code
_entity_poly.pdbx_strand_id
1 'polypeptide(L)'
;MHHHLNTLYQGQSLSRESTRDAFGQVVRGEVDPIVLASLLTALKIKGETPEEITGAAEALLAEARDFPHPDYEFCDIVGTGGDGLNTINVSTTSALVAAACGLKVAKHGNRSVSSKSGSSDLLDKMGIKLDMSPAQARHCLDELGICFLFAPQYHAGVRHAMPVRQALKTRTLFNVLGPLINPARPTYQLMGVYAPELVRPIAETLLALGLKTGMVVHGAGLDEIAIHGPTQVAQIRDGEIREFMITPADFGLETYPVS
;
A
#
# COMPACT_ATOMS: atom_id res chain seq x y z
N MET A 1 -15.29 -8.20 -18.70
CA MET A 1 -15.91 -7.67 -17.45
C MET A 1 -17.16 -8.44 -17.01
N HIS A 2 -18.23 -8.65 -17.81
CA HIS A 2 -19.46 -9.33 -17.37
C HIS A 2 -19.24 -10.76 -16.84
N HIS A 3 -18.31 -11.52 -17.41
CA HIS A 3 -17.98 -12.85 -16.92
C HIS A 3 -17.42 -12.81 -15.47
N HIS A 4 -16.54 -11.87 -15.19
CA HIS A 4 -15.98 -11.68 -13.83
C HIS A 4 -17.07 -11.33 -12.81
N LEU A 5 -18.00 -10.44 -13.19
CA LEU A 5 -19.14 -10.10 -12.34
C LEU A 5 -20.04 -11.28 -12.04
N ASN A 6 -20.34 -12.12 -13.04
CA ASN A 6 -21.17 -13.31 -12.83
C ASN A 6 -20.55 -14.28 -11.81
N THR A 7 -19.22 -14.46 -11.84
CA THR A 7 -18.49 -15.26 -10.85
C THR A 7 -18.65 -14.67 -9.45
N LEU A 8 -18.44 -13.37 -9.31
CA LEU A 8 -18.57 -12.68 -8.01
C LEU A 8 -20.01 -12.69 -7.48
N TYR A 9 -21.02 -12.55 -8.36
CA TYR A 9 -22.45 -12.61 -7.97
C TYR A 9 -22.88 -13.98 -7.43
N GLN A 10 -22.15 -15.02 -7.80
CA GLN A 10 -22.31 -16.38 -7.24
C GLN A 10 -21.52 -16.57 -5.92
N GLY A 11 -20.92 -15.51 -5.39
CA GLY A 11 -20.09 -15.58 -4.19
C GLY A 11 -18.73 -16.27 -4.40
N GLN A 12 -18.34 -16.51 -5.65
CA GLN A 12 -17.07 -17.15 -5.99
C GLN A 12 -15.96 -16.13 -6.16
N SER A 13 -14.73 -16.52 -5.82
CA SER A 13 -13.56 -15.67 -5.99
C SER A 13 -13.05 -15.70 -7.44
N LEU A 14 -12.49 -14.57 -7.87
CA LEU A 14 -11.75 -14.50 -9.11
C LEU A 14 -10.35 -15.08 -8.94
N SER A 15 -9.82 -15.69 -9.99
CA SER A 15 -8.40 -16.02 -10.04
C SER A 15 -7.55 -14.75 -10.14
N ARG A 16 -6.26 -14.86 -9.80
CA ARG A 16 -5.27 -13.79 -10.00
C ARG A 16 -5.27 -13.22 -11.41
N GLU A 17 -5.31 -14.10 -12.42
CA GLU A 17 -5.35 -13.70 -13.83
C GLU A 17 -6.65 -12.96 -14.19
N SER A 18 -7.80 -13.49 -13.76
CA SER A 18 -9.12 -12.85 -13.99
C SER A 18 -9.19 -11.48 -13.32
N THR A 19 -8.65 -11.34 -12.12
CA THR A 19 -8.62 -10.04 -11.42
C THR A 19 -7.67 -9.08 -12.09
N ARG A 20 -6.49 -9.55 -12.53
CA ARG A 20 -5.54 -8.75 -13.29
C ARG A 20 -6.15 -8.23 -14.59
N ASP A 21 -6.89 -9.07 -15.33
CA ASP A 21 -7.61 -8.62 -16.54
C ASP A 21 -8.67 -7.56 -16.21
N ALA A 22 -9.52 -7.82 -15.21
CA ALA A 22 -10.58 -6.89 -14.80
C ALA A 22 -10.01 -5.50 -14.39
N PHE A 23 -8.98 -5.47 -13.53
CA PHE A 23 -8.36 -4.23 -13.08
C PHE A 23 -7.51 -3.56 -14.16
N GLY A 24 -6.94 -4.32 -15.10
CA GLY A 24 -6.32 -3.76 -16.30
C GLY A 24 -7.31 -2.95 -17.12
N GLN A 25 -8.50 -3.46 -17.37
CA GLN A 25 -9.57 -2.71 -18.03
C GLN A 25 -9.97 -1.46 -17.25
N VAL A 26 -10.03 -1.53 -15.92
CA VAL A 26 -10.35 -0.37 -15.07
C VAL A 26 -9.31 0.74 -15.22
N VAL A 27 -8.03 0.43 -15.12
CA VAL A 27 -6.97 1.45 -15.17
C VAL A 27 -6.74 2.02 -16.57
N ARG A 28 -7.14 1.32 -17.61
CA ARG A 28 -7.21 1.86 -18.98
C ARG A 28 -8.47 2.68 -19.26
N GLY A 29 -9.43 2.74 -18.32
CA GLY A 29 -10.66 3.50 -18.46
C GLY A 29 -11.70 2.85 -19.39
N GLU A 30 -11.62 1.54 -19.57
CA GLU A 30 -12.49 0.74 -20.46
C GLU A 30 -13.77 0.26 -19.77
N VAL A 31 -13.94 0.55 -18.47
CA VAL A 31 -15.05 0.04 -17.66
C VAL A 31 -16.03 1.15 -17.33
N ASP A 32 -17.32 0.90 -17.62
CA ASP A 32 -18.40 1.80 -17.23
C ASP A 32 -18.44 1.99 -15.69
N PRO A 33 -18.65 3.22 -15.19
CA PRO A 33 -18.67 3.48 -13.74
C PRO A 33 -19.67 2.64 -12.93
N ILE A 34 -20.83 2.30 -13.49
CA ILE A 34 -21.83 1.45 -12.81
C ILE A 34 -21.32 0.02 -12.69
N VAL A 35 -20.67 -0.48 -13.74
CA VAL A 35 -20.04 -1.80 -13.77
C VAL A 35 -18.89 -1.87 -12.79
N LEU A 36 -18.07 -0.82 -12.71
CA LEU A 36 -16.99 -0.71 -11.73
C LEU A 36 -17.52 -0.65 -10.29
N ALA A 37 -18.59 0.11 -10.03
CA ALA A 37 -19.22 0.13 -8.72
C ALA A 37 -19.69 -1.26 -8.29
N SER A 38 -20.29 -2.01 -9.23
CA SER A 38 -20.72 -3.39 -8.99
C SER A 38 -19.55 -4.33 -8.68
N LEU A 39 -18.46 -4.23 -9.45
CA LEU A 39 -17.24 -5.01 -9.22
C LEU A 39 -16.67 -4.77 -7.82
N LEU A 40 -16.47 -3.50 -7.45
CA LEU A 40 -15.89 -3.14 -6.15
C LEU A 40 -16.81 -3.54 -4.99
N THR A 41 -18.12 -3.41 -5.17
CA THR A 41 -19.11 -3.80 -4.15
C THR A 41 -19.17 -5.31 -3.98
N ALA A 42 -19.17 -6.08 -5.07
CA ALA A 42 -19.20 -7.52 -5.00
C ALA A 42 -17.94 -8.09 -4.34
N LEU A 43 -16.74 -7.60 -4.71
CA LEU A 43 -15.48 -7.97 -4.06
C LEU A 43 -15.53 -7.67 -2.56
N LYS A 44 -15.96 -6.47 -2.17
CA LYS A 44 -16.06 -6.08 -0.77
C LYS A 44 -17.02 -6.94 0.04
N ILE A 45 -18.22 -7.24 -0.48
CA ILE A 45 -19.22 -8.04 0.23
C ILE A 45 -18.74 -9.47 0.42
N LYS A 46 -18.11 -10.05 -0.60
CA LYS A 46 -17.54 -11.38 -0.56
C LYS A 46 -16.31 -11.44 0.39
N GLY A 47 -15.55 -10.38 0.51
CA GLY A 47 -14.20 -10.33 1.07
C GLY A 47 -13.16 -10.68 0.01
N GLU A 48 -12.18 -9.82 -0.16
CA GLU A 48 -11.10 -9.97 -1.14
C GLU A 48 -10.11 -11.07 -0.71
N THR A 49 -9.70 -11.92 -1.62
CA THR A 49 -8.69 -12.94 -1.40
C THR A 49 -7.29 -12.43 -1.73
N PRO A 50 -6.20 -13.03 -1.20
CA PRO A 50 -4.83 -12.67 -1.59
C PRO A 50 -4.59 -12.76 -3.10
N GLU A 51 -5.18 -13.73 -3.77
CA GLU A 51 -5.10 -13.88 -5.23
C GLU A 51 -5.74 -12.70 -5.97
N GLU A 52 -6.91 -12.26 -5.52
CA GLU A 52 -7.60 -11.10 -6.09
C GLU A 52 -6.82 -9.80 -5.83
N ILE A 53 -6.30 -9.63 -4.62
CA ILE A 53 -5.47 -8.46 -4.28
C ILE A 53 -4.19 -8.45 -5.14
N THR A 54 -3.54 -9.61 -5.29
CA THR A 54 -2.33 -9.75 -6.11
C THR A 54 -2.61 -9.41 -7.58
N GLY A 55 -3.67 -9.97 -8.17
CA GLY A 55 -4.02 -9.70 -9.57
C GLY A 55 -4.33 -8.22 -9.81
N ALA A 56 -5.05 -7.56 -8.90
CA ALA A 56 -5.32 -6.14 -8.98
C ALA A 56 -4.04 -5.30 -8.89
N ALA A 57 -3.14 -5.63 -7.95
CA ALA A 57 -1.86 -4.93 -7.80
C ALA A 57 -0.97 -5.09 -9.05
N GLU A 58 -0.90 -6.29 -9.62
CA GLU A 58 -0.18 -6.54 -10.86
C GLU A 58 -0.71 -5.72 -12.05
N ALA A 59 -2.03 -5.60 -12.17
CA ALA A 59 -2.63 -4.79 -13.21
C ALA A 59 -2.20 -3.31 -13.11
N LEU A 60 -2.21 -2.75 -11.90
CA LEU A 60 -1.81 -1.37 -11.66
C LEU A 60 -0.30 -1.17 -11.87
N LEU A 61 0.51 -2.15 -11.47
CA LEU A 61 1.97 -2.11 -11.68
C LEU A 61 2.36 -2.25 -13.17
N ALA A 62 1.59 -2.98 -13.96
CA ALA A 62 1.83 -3.14 -15.39
C ALA A 62 1.58 -1.85 -16.18
N GLU A 63 0.66 -1.02 -15.72
CA GLU A 63 0.30 0.27 -16.32
C GLU A 63 0.99 1.46 -15.61
N ALA A 64 1.87 1.18 -14.65
CA ALA A 64 2.61 2.21 -13.93
C ALA A 64 3.67 2.85 -14.84
N ARG A 65 3.92 4.14 -14.60
CA ARG A 65 5.08 4.80 -15.20
C ARG A 65 6.37 4.17 -14.66
N ASP A 66 7.31 3.89 -15.54
CA ASP A 66 8.58 3.30 -15.19
C ASP A 66 9.39 4.17 -14.22
N PHE A 67 10.00 3.50 -13.24
CA PHE A 67 11.02 4.08 -12.36
C PHE A 67 12.38 3.41 -12.66
N PRO A 68 13.47 4.17 -12.85
CA PRO A 68 14.80 3.62 -13.09
C PRO A 68 15.28 2.83 -11.87
N HIS A 69 15.16 1.50 -11.91
CA HIS A 69 15.44 0.63 -10.78
C HIS A 69 16.95 0.66 -10.44
N PRO A 70 17.33 0.84 -9.14
CA PRO A 70 18.73 0.73 -8.72
C PRO A 70 19.20 -0.73 -8.70
N ASP A 71 20.51 -0.90 -8.73
CA ASP A 71 21.20 -2.20 -8.60
C ASP A 71 21.56 -2.55 -7.14
N TYR A 72 21.13 -1.71 -6.18
CA TYR A 72 21.27 -1.91 -4.74
C TYR A 72 19.91 -2.12 -4.07
N GLU A 73 19.94 -2.66 -2.85
CA GLU A 73 18.75 -2.90 -2.04
C GLU A 73 18.24 -1.62 -1.39
N PHE A 74 16.92 -1.50 -1.31
CA PHE A 74 16.23 -0.36 -0.73
C PHE A 74 14.87 -0.76 -0.17
N CYS A 75 14.29 0.08 0.65
CA CYS A 75 13.01 -0.21 1.31
C CYS A 75 11.92 0.81 1.00
N ASP A 76 10.67 0.40 1.28
CA ASP A 76 9.53 1.30 1.46
C ASP A 76 8.96 1.12 2.87
N ILE A 77 8.53 2.22 3.47
CA ILE A 77 7.84 2.25 4.77
C ILE A 77 6.51 2.95 4.55
N VAL A 78 5.42 2.20 4.60
CA VAL A 78 4.11 2.66 4.14
C VAL A 78 2.98 2.03 4.95
N GLY A 79 1.84 2.69 5.03
CA GLY A 79 0.61 2.15 5.59
C GLY A 79 -0.55 2.31 4.62
N THR A 80 -1.61 1.54 4.83
CA THR A 80 -2.87 1.67 4.09
C THR A 80 -3.56 2.99 4.36
N GLY A 81 -3.27 3.60 5.52
CA GLY A 81 -4.06 4.69 6.04
C GLY A 81 -5.46 4.23 6.47
N GLY A 82 -6.27 5.17 6.91
CA GLY A 82 -7.68 4.89 7.15
C GLY A 82 -8.01 4.18 8.47
N ASP A 83 -7.09 4.15 9.42
CA ASP A 83 -7.31 3.66 10.79
C ASP A 83 -8.31 4.52 11.58
N GLY A 84 -8.54 5.77 11.14
CA GLY A 84 -9.50 6.70 11.75
C GLY A 84 -8.97 7.44 12.98
N LEU A 85 -7.72 7.22 13.38
CA LEU A 85 -7.17 7.76 14.64
C LEU A 85 -6.52 9.14 14.50
N ASN A 86 -6.37 9.64 13.27
CA ASN A 86 -5.79 10.98 12.98
C ASN A 86 -4.44 11.23 13.67
N THR A 87 -3.58 10.22 13.70
CA THR A 87 -2.23 10.31 14.24
C THR A 87 -1.32 11.21 13.39
N ILE A 88 -0.09 11.42 13.84
CA ILE A 88 0.97 12.04 13.05
C ILE A 88 1.35 11.16 11.85
N ASN A 89 2.12 11.70 10.90
CA ASN A 89 2.63 10.92 9.74
C ASN A 89 3.77 9.98 10.17
N VAL A 90 3.46 8.89 10.89
CA VAL A 90 4.43 7.94 11.45
C VAL A 90 5.31 7.34 10.36
N SER A 91 4.71 6.71 9.33
CA SER A 91 5.46 6.07 8.24
C SER A 91 6.39 7.05 7.49
N THR A 92 5.95 8.31 7.29
CA THR A 92 6.80 9.31 6.60
C THR A 92 7.97 9.74 7.49
N THR A 93 7.72 9.97 8.77
CA THR A 93 8.78 10.31 9.73
C THR A 93 9.76 9.15 9.88
N SER A 94 9.27 7.91 9.99
CA SER A 94 10.09 6.71 10.06
C SER A 94 10.97 6.52 8.81
N ALA A 95 10.45 6.85 7.63
CA ALA A 95 11.21 6.81 6.38
C ALA A 95 12.39 7.80 6.40
N LEU A 96 12.18 9.03 6.90
CA LEU A 96 13.25 10.03 7.05
C LEU A 96 14.32 9.58 8.06
N VAL A 97 13.89 9.04 9.21
CA VAL A 97 14.80 8.52 10.23
C VAL A 97 15.60 7.34 9.70
N ALA A 98 14.95 6.39 9.03
CA ALA A 98 15.59 5.23 8.43
C ALA A 98 16.66 5.64 7.40
N ALA A 99 16.35 6.62 6.57
CA ALA A 99 17.32 7.16 5.61
C ALA A 99 18.50 7.85 6.32
N ALA A 100 18.25 8.61 7.39
CA ALA A 100 19.31 9.21 8.21
C ALA A 100 20.19 8.16 8.92
N CYS A 101 19.65 6.96 9.17
CA CYS A 101 20.40 5.82 9.68
C CYS A 101 21.15 5.02 8.58
N GLY A 102 21.11 5.46 7.34
CA GLY A 102 21.86 4.86 6.23
C GLY A 102 21.09 3.86 5.35
N LEU A 103 19.79 3.66 5.59
CA LEU A 103 18.96 2.87 4.69
C LEU A 103 18.62 3.68 3.43
N LYS A 104 18.57 2.99 2.28
CA LYS A 104 18.00 3.59 1.06
C LYS A 104 16.49 3.41 1.08
N VAL A 105 15.72 4.53 0.95
CA VAL A 105 14.27 4.53 1.07
C VAL A 105 13.61 5.14 -0.16
N ALA A 106 12.85 4.34 -0.92
CA ALA A 106 12.00 4.83 -2.01
C ALA A 106 10.54 4.81 -1.55
N LYS A 107 10.12 5.91 -0.91
CA LYS A 107 8.78 5.98 -0.33
C LYS A 107 7.72 6.29 -1.37
N HIS A 108 6.76 5.37 -1.53
CA HIS A 108 5.56 5.59 -2.33
C HIS A 108 4.45 6.20 -1.46
N GLY A 109 3.78 7.22 -1.94
CA GLY A 109 2.73 7.85 -1.15
C GLY A 109 1.81 8.78 -1.94
N ASN A 110 0.75 9.22 -1.28
CA ASN A 110 -0.30 10.05 -1.87
C ASN A 110 -0.74 11.15 -0.90
N ARG A 111 -1.58 12.06 -1.38
CA ARG A 111 -2.37 12.96 -0.52
C ARG A 111 -3.37 12.15 0.29
N SER A 112 -3.75 12.67 1.45
CA SER A 112 -4.78 12.03 2.25
C SER A 112 -6.15 12.05 1.54
N VAL A 113 -6.88 10.95 1.69
CA VAL A 113 -8.30 10.84 1.28
C VAL A 113 -9.23 10.93 2.48
N SER A 114 -8.80 10.45 3.64
CA SER A 114 -9.64 10.32 4.85
C SER A 114 -9.02 10.93 6.11
N SER A 115 -7.71 11.12 6.17
CA SER A 115 -7.02 11.74 7.31
C SER A 115 -6.77 13.24 7.08
N LYS A 116 -6.39 13.97 8.13
CA LYS A 116 -6.09 15.42 8.04
C LYS A 116 -4.80 15.74 7.29
N SER A 117 -3.88 14.77 7.14
CA SER A 117 -2.58 14.97 6.51
C SER A 117 -2.06 13.64 5.96
N GLY A 118 -1.91 13.54 4.65
CA GLY A 118 -1.21 12.43 3.99
C GLY A 118 0.29 12.67 3.92
N SER A 119 1.04 11.67 3.45
CA SER A 119 2.50 11.76 3.29
C SER A 119 2.91 12.92 2.37
N SER A 120 2.20 13.08 1.26
CA SER A 120 2.45 14.19 0.31
C SER A 120 2.16 15.56 0.92
N ASP A 121 1.10 15.65 1.76
CA ASP A 121 0.71 16.93 2.37
C ASP A 121 1.78 17.42 3.35
N LEU A 122 2.40 16.51 4.10
CA LEU A 122 3.53 16.84 4.98
C LEU A 122 4.74 17.29 4.18
N LEU A 123 5.14 16.51 3.16
CA LEU A 123 6.34 16.82 2.37
C LEU A 123 6.20 18.14 1.59
N ASP A 124 5.03 18.43 1.05
CA ASP A 124 4.70 19.69 0.38
C ASP A 124 4.87 20.88 1.33
N LYS A 125 4.38 20.77 2.58
CA LYS A 125 4.56 21.77 3.62
C LYS A 125 6.01 21.94 4.08
N MET A 126 6.83 20.90 3.96
CA MET A 126 8.28 20.98 4.19
C MET A 126 9.05 21.59 3.01
N GLY A 127 8.36 21.96 1.92
CA GLY A 127 8.97 22.51 0.71
C GLY A 127 9.59 21.47 -0.21
N ILE A 128 9.28 20.18 0.00
CA ILE A 128 9.79 19.11 -0.85
C ILE A 128 8.93 19.01 -2.11
N LYS A 129 9.59 19.06 -3.25
CA LYS A 129 8.94 18.99 -4.56
C LYS A 129 8.38 17.60 -4.83
N LEU A 130 7.05 17.52 -5.06
CA LEU A 130 6.36 16.23 -5.28
C LEU A 130 6.37 15.78 -6.75
N ASP A 131 6.52 16.73 -7.67
CA ASP A 131 6.41 16.53 -9.12
C ASP A 131 7.76 16.22 -9.80
N MET A 132 8.67 15.60 -9.09
CA MET A 132 9.95 15.15 -9.62
C MET A 132 9.77 14.11 -10.73
N SER A 133 10.54 14.22 -11.80
CA SER A 133 10.60 13.14 -12.81
C SER A 133 11.17 11.85 -12.20
N PRO A 134 10.90 10.66 -12.77
CA PRO A 134 11.49 9.41 -12.28
C PRO A 134 13.02 9.46 -12.18
N ALA A 135 13.69 10.12 -13.13
CA ALA A 135 15.16 10.28 -13.12
C ALA A 135 15.62 11.18 -11.96
N GLN A 136 14.90 12.27 -11.66
CA GLN A 136 15.20 13.12 -10.50
C GLN A 136 14.95 12.39 -9.18
N ALA A 137 13.84 11.66 -9.06
CA ALA A 137 13.55 10.86 -7.87
C ALA A 137 14.62 9.78 -7.67
N ARG A 138 15.06 9.11 -8.75
CA ARG A 138 16.16 8.15 -8.69
C ARG A 138 17.48 8.82 -8.25
N HIS A 139 17.81 9.98 -8.77
CA HIS A 139 18.99 10.73 -8.35
C HIS A 139 18.95 11.10 -6.86
N CYS A 140 17.77 11.51 -6.35
CA CYS A 140 17.62 11.74 -4.91
C CYS A 140 17.86 10.46 -4.10
N LEU A 141 17.38 9.31 -4.56
CA LEU A 141 17.62 8.03 -3.88
C LEU A 141 19.11 7.68 -3.85
N ASP A 142 19.84 7.92 -4.95
CA ASP A 142 21.27 7.66 -5.05
C ASP A 142 22.07 8.57 -4.11
N GLU A 143 21.85 9.87 -4.16
CA GLU A 143 22.65 10.87 -3.46
C GLU A 143 22.25 11.07 -1.99
N LEU A 144 20.95 11.16 -1.73
CA LEU A 144 20.41 11.49 -0.42
C LEU A 144 19.98 10.27 0.40
N GLY A 145 19.89 9.10 -0.23
CA GLY A 145 19.39 7.89 0.42
C GLY A 145 17.87 7.82 0.53
N ILE A 146 17.14 8.84 0.05
CA ILE A 146 15.69 8.86 0.10
C ILE A 146 15.10 9.54 -1.13
N CYS A 147 13.99 8.99 -1.64
CA CYS A 147 13.15 9.70 -2.60
C CYS A 147 11.66 9.50 -2.27
N PHE A 148 10.83 10.37 -2.82
CA PHE A 148 9.39 10.28 -2.73
C PHE A 148 8.78 10.07 -4.11
N LEU A 149 7.95 9.03 -4.23
CA LEU A 149 7.24 8.65 -5.46
C LEU A 149 5.77 9.01 -5.29
N PHE A 150 5.36 10.11 -5.91
CA PHE A 150 4.01 10.61 -5.81
C PHE A 150 3.04 9.77 -6.66
N ALA A 151 2.17 9.00 -6.01
CA ALA A 151 1.32 8.00 -6.64
C ALA A 151 0.56 8.48 -7.89
N PRO A 152 -0.05 9.69 -7.95
CA PRO A 152 -0.73 10.17 -9.16
C PRO A 152 0.18 10.32 -10.39
N GLN A 153 1.48 10.50 -10.21
CA GLN A 153 2.42 10.60 -11.33
C GLN A 153 2.79 9.26 -11.94
N TYR A 154 2.74 8.21 -11.12
CA TYR A 154 3.11 6.85 -11.54
C TYR A 154 1.89 6.02 -11.96
N HIS A 155 0.75 6.24 -11.34
CA HIS A 155 -0.48 5.47 -11.54
C HIS A 155 -1.62 6.34 -12.08
N ALA A 156 -1.40 7.00 -13.19
CA ALA A 156 -2.38 7.90 -13.79
C ALA A 156 -3.74 7.22 -14.10
N GLY A 157 -3.74 5.91 -14.37
CA GLY A 157 -4.95 5.14 -14.65
C GLY A 157 -5.92 5.03 -13.46
N VAL A 158 -5.44 5.17 -12.22
CA VAL A 158 -6.29 5.13 -11.01
C VAL A 158 -7.35 6.23 -11.02
N ARG A 159 -7.13 7.34 -11.74
CA ARG A 159 -8.11 8.42 -11.91
C ARG A 159 -9.47 7.93 -12.41
N HIS A 160 -9.51 6.87 -13.21
CA HIS A 160 -10.76 6.32 -13.77
C HIS A 160 -11.64 5.69 -12.68
N ALA A 161 -11.06 5.21 -11.58
CA ALA A 161 -11.80 4.68 -10.45
C ALA A 161 -12.22 5.73 -9.41
N MET A 162 -11.63 6.93 -9.43
CA MET A 162 -11.85 7.93 -8.39
C MET A 162 -13.31 8.39 -8.24
N PRO A 163 -14.07 8.69 -9.32
CA PRO A 163 -15.47 9.09 -9.19
C PRO A 163 -16.34 8.03 -8.52
N VAL A 164 -16.12 6.75 -8.88
CA VAL A 164 -16.84 5.61 -8.30
C VAL A 164 -16.49 5.46 -6.82
N ARG A 165 -15.22 5.52 -6.45
CA ARG A 165 -14.75 5.45 -5.05
C ARG A 165 -15.35 6.56 -4.19
N GLN A 166 -15.40 7.79 -4.72
CA GLN A 166 -16.02 8.94 -4.05
C GLN A 166 -17.53 8.77 -3.87
N ALA A 167 -18.22 8.20 -4.86
CA ALA A 167 -19.66 7.92 -4.79
C ALA A 167 -20.00 6.81 -3.80
N LEU A 168 -19.21 5.75 -3.75
CA LEU A 168 -19.43 4.61 -2.86
C LEU A 168 -19.22 4.96 -1.38
N LYS A 169 -18.39 5.93 -1.04
CA LYS A 169 -18.08 6.40 0.33
C LYS A 169 -17.77 5.26 1.32
N THR A 170 -17.13 4.22 0.83
CA THR A 170 -16.76 3.05 1.64
C THR A 170 -15.38 2.55 1.22
N ARG A 171 -14.73 1.78 2.09
CA ARG A 171 -13.48 1.09 1.74
C ARG A 171 -13.75 0.05 0.66
N THR A 172 -12.84 -0.05 -0.30
CA THR A 172 -12.85 -1.02 -1.38
C THR A 172 -11.44 -1.60 -1.52
N LEU A 173 -11.24 -2.57 -2.41
CA LEU A 173 -9.92 -3.11 -2.72
C LEU A 173 -8.84 -2.02 -2.95
N PHE A 174 -9.19 -0.89 -3.55
CA PHE A 174 -8.25 0.23 -3.75
C PHE A 174 -7.62 0.79 -2.46
N ASN A 175 -8.22 0.54 -1.29
CA ASN A 175 -7.68 1.04 -0.03
C ASN A 175 -6.44 0.26 0.44
N VAL A 176 -6.26 -0.97 -0.02
CA VAL A 176 -5.07 -1.78 0.28
C VAL A 176 -4.05 -1.80 -0.86
N LEU A 177 -4.44 -1.36 -2.07
CA LEU A 177 -3.55 -1.43 -3.23
C LEU A 177 -2.41 -0.40 -3.19
N GLY A 178 -2.61 0.79 -2.63
CA GLY A 178 -1.60 1.86 -2.63
C GLY A 178 -0.21 1.40 -2.18
N PRO A 179 -0.06 0.77 -1.02
CA PRO A 179 1.21 0.24 -0.52
C PRO A 179 1.80 -0.91 -1.36
N LEU A 180 0.97 -1.64 -2.12
CA LEU A 180 1.37 -2.81 -2.90
C LEU A 180 1.90 -2.46 -4.29
N ILE A 181 1.73 -1.22 -4.73
CA ILE A 181 2.02 -0.79 -6.10
C ILE A 181 3.15 0.24 -6.18
N ASN A 182 4.12 0.20 -5.26
CA ASN A 182 5.31 1.05 -5.38
C ASN A 182 6.03 0.77 -6.72
N PRO A 183 6.14 1.77 -7.63
CA PRO A 183 6.71 1.56 -8.96
C PRO A 183 8.20 1.22 -8.92
N ALA A 184 8.90 1.57 -7.84
CA ALA A 184 10.30 1.22 -7.65
C ALA A 184 10.50 -0.26 -7.29
N ARG A 185 9.45 -0.99 -6.89
CA ARG A 185 9.53 -2.41 -6.48
C ARG A 185 10.62 -2.65 -5.43
N PRO A 186 10.44 -2.15 -4.20
CA PRO A 186 11.44 -2.22 -3.14
C PRO A 186 11.81 -3.66 -2.80
N THR A 187 13.08 -3.87 -2.39
CA THR A 187 13.58 -5.18 -1.91
C THR A 187 13.02 -5.51 -0.54
N TYR A 188 12.84 -4.48 0.29
CA TYR A 188 12.33 -4.58 1.65
C TYR A 188 11.10 -3.70 1.82
N GLN A 189 10.13 -4.14 2.62
CA GLN A 189 8.95 -3.33 2.91
C GLN A 189 8.46 -3.52 4.34
N LEU A 190 8.17 -2.40 5.01
CA LEU A 190 7.35 -2.37 6.22
C LEU A 190 6.00 -1.77 5.84
N MET A 191 4.94 -2.57 5.99
CA MET A 191 3.59 -2.17 5.60
C MET A 191 2.61 -2.27 6.77
N GLY A 192 2.03 -1.15 7.16
CA GLY A 192 0.92 -1.12 8.11
C GLY A 192 -0.43 -1.34 7.43
N VAL A 193 -1.34 -2.04 8.11
CA VAL A 193 -2.71 -2.28 7.65
C VAL A 193 -3.73 -1.83 8.69
N TYR A 194 -4.85 -1.23 8.23
CA TYR A 194 -5.87 -0.63 9.10
C TYR A 194 -6.70 -1.65 9.93
N ALA A 195 -6.58 -2.94 9.66
CA ALA A 195 -7.36 -3.97 10.33
C ALA A 195 -6.52 -5.25 10.51
N PRO A 196 -6.62 -5.93 11.67
CA PRO A 196 -5.80 -7.08 11.99
C PRO A 196 -6.01 -8.27 11.05
N GLU A 197 -7.22 -8.45 10.52
CA GLU A 197 -7.55 -9.51 9.56
C GLU A 197 -6.83 -9.37 8.22
N LEU A 198 -6.25 -8.19 7.92
CA LEU A 198 -5.49 -7.94 6.69
C LEU A 198 -4.01 -8.32 6.81
N VAL A 199 -3.49 -8.52 8.02
CA VAL A 199 -2.06 -8.77 8.24
C VAL A 199 -1.57 -9.98 7.43
N ARG A 200 -2.22 -11.11 7.57
CA ARG A 200 -1.84 -12.34 6.86
C ARG A 200 -2.12 -12.27 5.36
N PRO A 201 -3.33 -11.91 4.88
CA PRO A 201 -3.62 -11.81 3.45
C PRO A 201 -2.71 -10.86 2.68
N ILE A 202 -2.35 -9.73 3.28
CA ILE A 202 -1.44 -8.76 2.65
C ILE A 202 0.00 -9.30 2.61
N ALA A 203 0.45 -10.02 3.63
CA ALA A 203 1.76 -10.67 3.61
C ALA A 203 1.83 -11.74 2.49
N GLU A 204 0.77 -12.52 2.30
CA GLU A 204 0.66 -13.49 1.19
C GLU A 204 0.69 -12.78 -0.17
N THR A 205 0.00 -11.65 -0.29
CA THR A 205 0.02 -10.81 -1.50
C THR A 205 1.43 -10.28 -1.79
N LEU A 206 2.11 -9.70 -0.80
CA LEU A 206 3.48 -9.19 -0.97
C LEU A 206 4.46 -10.29 -1.39
N LEU A 207 4.35 -11.46 -0.78
CA LEU A 207 5.15 -12.63 -1.16
C LEU A 207 4.86 -13.05 -2.61
N ALA A 208 3.58 -13.11 -3.00
CA ALA A 208 3.17 -13.43 -4.37
C ALA A 208 3.62 -12.39 -5.41
N LEU A 209 3.76 -11.11 -5.01
CA LEU A 209 4.32 -10.03 -5.82
C LEU A 209 5.86 -10.07 -5.88
N GLY A 210 6.51 -10.98 -5.16
CA GLY A 210 7.96 -11.22 -5.21
C GLY A 210 8.77 -10.46 -4.16
N LEU A 211 8.13 -9.90 -3.12
CA LEU A 211 8.87 -9.28 -2.02
C LEU A 211 9.70 -10.35 -1.30
N LYS A 212 11.00 -10.10 -1.15
CA LYS A 212 11.93 -11.06 -0.53
C LYS A 212 11.89 -11.00 1.00
N THR A 213 11.82 -9.81 1.54
CA THR A 213 11.83 -9.58 2.99
C THR A 213 10.96 -8.40 3.35
N GLY A 214 10.12 -8.57 4.35
CA GLY A 214 9.26 -7.48 4.84
C GLY A 214 8.43 -7.87 6.03
N MET A 215 7.65 -6.91 6.49
CA MET A 215 6.69 -7.10 7.58
C MET A 215 5.38 -6.40 7.24
N VAL A 216 4.29 -7.10 7.49
CA VAL A 216 2.95 -6.50 7.55
C VAL A 216 2.54 -6.41 9.00
N VAL A 217 2.08 -5.24 9.43
CA VAL A 217 1.82 -4.95 10.84
C VAL A 217 0.46 -4.31 11.08
N HIS A 218 -0.11 -4.61 12.25
CA HIS A 218 -1.27 -3.90 12.80
C HIS A 218 -1.09 -3.74 14.30
N GLY A 219 -0.95 -2.52 14.78
CA GLY A 219 -0.59 -2.22 16.17
C GLY A 219 -1.74 -1.58 16.95
N ALA A 220 -2.46 -2.35 17.78
CA ALA A 220 -3.45 -1.82 18.74
C ALA A 220 -4.44 -0.80 18.14
N GLY A 221 -4.92 -1.06 16.90
CA GLY A 221 -5.86 -0.20 16.17
C GLY A 221 -5.23 0.74 15.14
N LEU A 222 -3.89 0.79 15.06
CA LEU A 222 -3.13 1.59 14.09
C LEU A 222 -2.67 0.75 12.91
N ASP A 223 -2.54 1.36 11.75
CA ASP A 223 -1.77 0.81 10.62
C ASP A 223 -0.26 1.08 10.75
N GLU A 224 0.26 0.93 11.99
CA GLU A 224 1.65 1.18 12.38
C GLU A 224 2.08 0.21 13.50
N ILE A 225 3.35 0.21 13.87
CA ILE A 225 3.83 -0.41 15.11
C ILE A 225 3.46 0.50 16.28
N ALA A 226 2.68 -0.03 17.23
CA ALA A 226 2.12 0.76 18.32
C ALA A 226 3.05 0.82 19.54
N ILE A 227 3.12 2.00 20.17
CA ILE A 227 3.79 2.19 21.48
C ILE A 227 2.80 2.09 22.66
N HIS A 228 1.52 1.98 22.39
CA HIS A 228 0.44 1.93 23.39
C HIS A 228 -0.16 0.53 23.56
N GLY A 229 0.35 -0.46 22.85
CA GLY A 229 -0.16 -1.83 22.93
C GLY A 229 0.60 -2.80 22.03
N PRO A 230 0.15 -4.06 21.98
CA PRO A 230 0.77 -5.08 21.16
C PRO A 230 0.53 -4.82 19.67
N THR A 231 1.47 -5.24 18.85
CA THR A 231 1.40 -5.19 17.39
C THR A 231 1.46 -6.61 16.83
N GLN A 232 0.47 -6.96 16.01
CA GLN A 232 0.49 -8.18 15.23
C GLN A 232 1.42 -8.00 14.03
N VAL A 233 2.26 -9.00 13.77
CA VAL A 233 3.25 -8.99 12.69
C VAL A 233 3.13 -10.26 11.85
N ALA A 234 3.11 -10.11 10.53
CA ALA A 234 3.41 -11.17 9.58
C ALA A 234 4.72 -10.83 8.88
N GLN A 235 5.78 -11.52 9.24
CA GLN A 235 7.11 -11.36 8.66
C GLN A 235 7.26 -12.27 7.44
N ILE A 236 7.69 -11.66 6.33
CA ILE A 236 8.10 -12.36 5.11
C ILE A 236 9.62 -12.47 5.13
N ARG A 237 10.15 -13.67 5.04
CA ARG A 237 11.58 -13.92 4.95
C ARG A 237 11.84 -15.28 4.31
N ASP A 238 12.77 -15.34 3.37
CA ASP A 238 13.23 -16.58 2.71
C ASP A 238 12.07 -17.40 2.09
N GLY A 239 11.04 -16.72 1.55
CA GLY A 239 9.87 -17.34 0.93
C GLY A 239 8.81 -17.83 1.92
N GLU A 240 8.99 -17.62 3.23
CA GLU A 240 8.08 -18.03 4.28
C GLU A 240 7.41 -16.82 4.95
N ILE A 241 6.22 -17.05 5.52
CA ILE A 241 5.51 -16.06 6.34
C ILE A 241 5.41 -16.61 7.76
N ARG A 242 5.95 -15.83 8.72
CA ARG A 242 5.88 -16.13 10.14
C ARG A 242 5.07 -15.07 10.88
N GLU A 243 4.09 -15.48 11.66
CA GLU A 243 3.26 -14.58 12.46
C GLU A 243 3.67 -14.59 13.92
N PHE A 244 3.71 -13.41 14.52
CA PHE A 244 4.01 -13.23 15.95
C PHE A 244 3.50 -11.86 16.42
N MET A 245 3.56 -11.67 17.74
CA MET A 245 3.25 -10.37 18.37
C MET A 245 4.55 -9.72 18.83
N ILE A 246 4.61 -8.40 18.72
CA ILE A 246 5.63 -7.57 19.37
C ILE A 246 4.95 -6.55 20.29
N THR A 247 5.68 -6.12 21.29
CA THR A 247 5.24 -5.13 22.29
C THR A 247 6.28 -4.02 22.43
N PRO A 248 5.95 -2.86 23.01
CA PRO A 248 6.95 -1.83 23.29
C PRO A 248 8.14 -2.33 24.11
N ALA A 249 7.92 -3.28 25.03
CA ALA A 249 8.96 -3.88 25.86
C ALA A 249 10.04 -4.62 25.05
N ASP A 250 9.70 -5.20 23.89
CA ASP A 250 10.66 -5.85 22.99
C ASP A 250 11.69 -4.87 22.43
N PHE A 251 11.40 -3.57 22.50
CA PHE A 251 12.26 -2.46 22.06
C PHE A 251 12.84 -1.67 23.27
N GLY A 252 12.66 -2.14 24.49
CA GLY A 252 13.09 -1.44 25.70
C GLY A 252 12.27 -0.18 26.00
N LEU A 253 11.04 -0.08 25.48
CA LEU A 253 10.13 1.04 25.68
C LEU A 253 9.03 0.65 26.68
N GLU A 254 8.55 1.64 27.43
CA GLU A 254 7.34 1.51 28.24
C GLU A 254 6.09 1.57 27.34
N THR A 255 5.00 0.94 27.80
CA THR A 255 3.70 1.07 27.14
C THR A 255 3.06 2.40 27.53
N TYR A 256 2.82 3.26 26.57
CA TYR A 256 2.18 4.56 26.78
C TYR A 256 0.66 4.42 26.66
N PRO A 257 -0.13 5.09 27.50
CA PRO A 257 -1.58 5.07 27.36
C PRO A 257 -2.02 5.83 26.07
N VAL A 258 -3.12 5.40 25.52
CA VAL A 258 -3.82 6.20 24.50
C VAL A 258 -4.43 7.40 25.21
N SER A 259 -4.00 8.63 24.90
CA SER A 259 -4.52 9.87 25.46
C SER A 259 -5.75 10.35 24.73
#